data_55dcd354f9af4cee4b114cd58fa93b84
#
_entry.id   55dcd354f9af4cee4b114cd58fa93b84
#
_cell.length_a   1.000
_cell.length_b   1.000
_cell.length_c   1.000
_cell.angle_alpha   90.00
_cell.angle_beta   90.00
_cell.angle_gamma   90.00
#
_symmetry.space_group_name_H-M   'P 1'
#
loop_
_entity.id
_entity.type
_entity.pdbx_description
1 polymer ?
#
loop_
_entity_poly.entity_id
_entity_poly.type
_entity_poly.pdbx_seq_one_letter_code
_entity_poly.pdbx_strand_id
1 'polypeptide(L)'
;MMTLRLPASRLPRRRLGGFTMTELALCIAVVSVALVAILGVLPTGLNVQRQNREDTIVTEDGKVLLNALRTGSVSSANLLTNFDFILWERYPVNNLGQPGATPTFRRSYRTELWNDSAKLTALGYSSPILLTNAAQIVALMTAPRYVTVGNSDFQNVVRAQVRAISGALTEKPIAPFPNGAGAGPDGLTLDQRTEFSFRYLVTPELTPVAIAPEANSLSQAVATAQQIHELSLTIQWPVALRFDQTVEKLRVGHNRRVYRTQVFGQLMDLDSQDVGHLGAAGLGLKHFTPNSL
;
A
#
# COMPACT_ATOMS: atom_id res chain seq x y z
N MET A 1 -93.37 -0.53 29.59
CA MET A 1 -92.06 -0.82 29.02
C MET A 1 -91.72 0.28 28.03
N MET A 2 -90.95 1.28 28.49
CA MET A 2 -90.80 2.58 27.79
C MET A 2 -89.40 2.56 27.16
N THR A 3 -89.30 2.46 25.84
CA THR A 3 -88.02 2.40 25.11
C THR A 3 -87.58 3.84 24.83
N LEU A 4 -86.49 4.25 25.53
CA LEU A 4 -85.80 5.50 25.27
C LEU A 4 -85.00 5.38 23.99
N ARG A 5 -85.35 6.10 22.93
CA ARG A 5 -84.53 6.31 21.72
C ARG A 5 -83.56 7.45 21.96
N LEU A 6 -82.31 7.20 22.06
CA LEU A 6 -81.21 8.17 22.03
C LEU A 6 -81.09 8.78 20.63
N PRO A 7 -80.89 10.08 20.48
CA PRO A 7 -80.66 10.70 19.19
C PRO A 7 -79.24 10.40 18.74
N ALA A 8 -79.06 9.85 17.51
CA ALA A 8 -77.78 9.66 16.89
C ALA A 8 -77.09 11.01 16.59
N SER A 9 -76.05 11.34 17.34
CA SER A 9 -75.20 12.48 17.08
C SER A 9 -74.45 12.30 15.79
N ARG A 10 -74.84 13.06 14.74
CA ARG A 10 -74.08 13.11 13.46
C ARG A 10 -72.76 13.87 13.72
N LEU A 11 -71.68 13.17 13.78
CA LEU A 11 -70.32 13.75 13.76
C LEU A 11 -70.17 14.59 12.47
N PRO A 12 -69.69 15.85 12.60
CA PRO A 12 -69.49 16.71 11.44
C PRO A 12 -68.39 16.01 10.54
N ARG A 13 -68.78 15.66 9.31
CA ARG A 13 -67.84 15.23 8.26
C ARG A 13 -66.88 16.41 8.02
N ARG A 14 -65.65 16.30 8.56
CA ARG A 14 -64.54 17.18 8.17
C ARG A 14 -64.42 17.05 6.64
N ARG A 15 -64.67 18.10 5.92
CA ARG A 15 -64.35 18.21 4.49
C ARG A 15 -62.84 18.19 4.43
N LEU A 16 -62.25 17.10 3.95
CA LEU A 16 -60.86 17.02 3.55
C LEU A 16 -60.77 17.97 2.34
N GLY A 17 -60.23 19.16 2.56
CA GLY A 17 -59.90 20.08 1.48
C GLY A 17 -58.83 19.40 0.59
N GLY A 18 -59.13 19.25 -0.69
CA GLY A 18 -58.16 18.78 -1.67
C GLY A 18 -57.08 19.86 -1.90
N PHE A 19 -55.82 19.44 -2.19
CA PHE A 19 -54.76 20.37 -2.54
C PHE A 19 -55.13 21.17 -3.80
N THR A 20 -54.80 22.44 -3.80
CA THR A 20 -54.93 23.28 -4.98
C THR A 20 -53.85 23.00 -6.00
N MET A 21 -54.13 23.19 -7.30
CA MET A 21 -53.14 23.00 -8.35
C MET A 21 -51.87 23.85 -8.14
N THR A 22 -52.01 25.01 -7.53
CA THR A 22 -50.89 25.91 -7.21
C THR A 22 -50.01 25.35 -6.08
N GLU A 23 -50.60 24.76 -5.04
CA GLU A 23 -49.86 24.08 -3.98
C GLU A 23 -49.05 22.87 -4.51
N LEU A 24 -49.69 22.07 -5.38
CA LEU A 24 -49.01 20.93 -6.01
C LEU A 24 -47.85 21.40 -6.88
N ALA A 25 -48.03 22.42 -7.70
CA ALA A 25 -46.97 22.98 -8.55
C ALA A 25 -45.82 23.53 -7.72
N LEU A 26 -46.08 24.21 -6.62
CA LEU A 26 -45.08 24.76 -5.72
C LEU A 26 -44.31 23.64 -4.99
N CYS A 27 -45.00 22.61 -4.52
CA CYS A 27 -44.34 21.43 -3.93
C CYS A 27 -43.42 20.73 -4.90
N ILE A 28 -43.84 20.50 -6.14
CA ILE A 28 -43.00 19.88 -7.17
C ILE A 28 -41.81 20.76 -7.50
N ALA A 29 -41.96 22.07 -7.58
CA ALA A 29 -40.84 22.99 -7.84
C ALA A 29 -39.80 22.92 -6.71
N VAL A 30 -40.22 22.98 -5.44
CA VAL A 30 -39.31 22.87 -4.30
C VAL A 30 -38.57 21.51 -4.27
N VAL A 31 -39.30 20.40 -4.48
CA VAL A 31 -38.72 19.08 -4.54
C VAL A 31 -37.73 18.96 -5.68
N SER A 32 -38.04 19.51 -6.85
CA SER A 32 -37.13 19.50 -8.00
C SER A 32 -35.82 20.23 -7.72
N VAL A 33 -35.88 21.41 -7.14
CA VAL A 33 -34.67 22.18 -6.75
C VAL A 33 -33.86 21.41 -5.69
N ALA A 34 -34.52 20.82 -4.69
CA ALA A 34 -33.86 20.04 -3.66
C ALA A 34 -33.14 18.79 -4.25
N LEU A 35 -33.80 18.08 -5.18
CA LEU A 35 -33.19 16.92 -5.87
C LEU A 35 -31.96 17.31 -6.69
N VAL A 36 -32.04 18.42 -7.44
CA VAL A 36 -30.89 18.91 -8.23
C VAL A 36 -29.73 19.26 -7.31
N ALA A 37 -30.00 19.94 -6.19
CA ALA A 37 -28.97 20.28 -5.20
C ALA A 37 -28.32 19.03 -4.60
N ILE A 38 -29.10 18.01 -4.22
CA ILE A 38 -28.58 16.74 -3.69
C ILE A 38 -27.72 16.01 -4.73
N LEU A 39 -28.24 15.87 -5.97
CA LEU A 39 -27.50 15.21 -7.05
C LEU A 39 -26.19 15.93 -7.41
N GLY A 40 -26.15 17.24 -7.26
CA GLY A 40 -24.93 18.02 -7.49
C GLY A 40 -23.87 17.86 -6.41
N VAL A 41 -24.26 17.70 -5.14
CA VAL A 41 -23.32 17.61 -4.01
C VAL A 41 -22.92 16.16 -3.69
N LEU A 42 -23.80 15.20 -3.94
CA LEU A 42 -23.60 13.79 -3.56
C LEU A 42 -22.31 13.18 -4.14
N PRO A 43 -21.95 13.34 -5.43
CA PRO A 43 -20.71 12.80 -5.97
C PRO A 43 -19.47 13.37 -5.28
N THR A 44 -19.47 14.66 -4.96
CA THR A 44 -18.37 15.32 -4.27
C THR A 44 -18.22 14.78 -2.85
N GLY A 45 -19.32 14.60 -2.12
CA GLY A 45 -19.33 14.03 -0.78
C GLY A 45 -18.77 12.60 -0.75
N LEU A 46 -19.18 11.76 -1.70
CA LEU A 46 -18.67 10.38 -1.81
C LEU A 46 -17.17 10.33 -2.13
N ASN A 47 -16.68 11.20 -3.00
CA ASN A 47 -15.25 11.28 -3.32
C ASN A 47 -14.42 11.70 -2.11
N VAL A 48 -14.88 12.69 -1.34
CA VAL A 48 -14.21 13.12 -0.09
C VAL A 48 -14.18 12.00 0.95
N GLN A 49 -15.30 11.28 1.13
CA GLN A 49 -15.35 10.14 2.05
C GLN A 49 -14.36 9.03 1.63
N ARG A 50 -14.30 8.72 0.33
CA ARG A 50 -13.34 7.76 -0.19
C ARG A 50 -11.90 8.19 0.06
N GLN A 51 -11.55 9.43 -0.25
CA GLN A 51 -10.20 9.97 -0.01
C GLN A 51 -9.82 9.93 1.47
N ASN A 52 -10.72 10.35 2.37
CA ASN A 52 -10.48 10.31 3.81
C ASN A 52 -10.24 8.88 4.30
N ARG A 53 -10.99 7.91 3.77
CA ARG A 53 -10.81 6.50 4.10
C ARG A 53 -9.47 5.97 3.62
N GLU A 54 -9.10 6.23 2.37
CA GLU A 54 -7.81 5.85 1.79
C GLU A 54 -6.65 6.45 2.62
N ASP A 55 -6.76 7.71 2.99
CA ASP A 55 -5.77 8.45 3.80
C ASP A 55 -5.60 7.85 5.20
N THR A 56 -6.70 7.44 5.82
CA THR A 56 -6.69 6.79 7.13
C THR A 56 -5.98 5.44 7.06
N ILE A 57 -6.34 4.60 6.07
CA ILE A 57 -5.70 3.30 5.87
C ILE A 57 -4.19 3.46 5.66
N VAL A 58 -3.78 4.34 4.74
CA VAL A 58 -2.35 4.58 4.47
C VAL A 58 -1.61 5.09 5.72
N THR A 59 -2.29 5.89 6.55
CA THR A 59 -1.69 6.40 7.78
C THR A 59 -1.43 5.30 8.80
N GLU A 60 -2.36 4.40 9.00
CA GLU A 60 -2.21 3.29 9.94
C GLU A 60 -1.22 2.24 9.39
N ASP A 61 -1.34 1.87 8.13
CA ASP A 61 -0.45 0.92 7.50
C ASP A 61 0.99 1.42 7.45
N GLY A 62 1.19 2.72 7.18
CA GLY A 62 2.50 3.35 7.19
C GLY A 62 3.21 3.24 8.53
N LYS A 63 2.48 3.42 9.65
CA LYS A 63 3.02 3.23 11.00
C LYS A 63 3.39 1.77 11.27
N VAL A 64 2.51 0.83 10.86
CA VAL A 64 2.75 -0.60 11.03
C VAL A 64 3.98 -1.05 10.26
N LEU A 65 4.07 -0.67 8.98
CA LEU A 65 5.22 -0.98 8.13
C LEU A 65 6.51 -0.39 8.68
N LEU A 66 6.48 0.89 9.06
CA LEU A 66 7.65 1.56 9.61
C LEU A 66 8.15 0.87 10.89
N ASN A 67 7.24 0.49 11.78
CA ASN A 67 7.59 -0.21 13.00
C ASN A 67 8.14 -1.62 12.71
N ALA A 68 7.52 -2.37 11.79
CA ALA A 68 7.99 -3.70 11.39
C ALA A 68 9.41 -3.66 10.81
N LEU A 69 9.71 -2.67 9.96
CA LEU A 69 11.04 -2.49 9.38
C LEU A 69 12.05 -2.00 10.40
N ARG A 70 11.66 -1.12 11.34
CA ARG A 70 12.53 -0.61 12.38
C ARG A 70 12.95 -1.69 13.37
N THR A 71 12.02 -2.54 13.77
CA THR A 71 12.30 -3.57 14.78
C THR A 71 12.90 -4.83 14.19
N GLY A 72 12.88 -4.99 12.87
CA GLY A 72 13.21 -6.27 12.23
C GLY A 72 12.32 -7.41 12.69
N SER A 73 11.28 -7.09 13.47
CA SER A 73 10.41 -8.06 14.10
C SER A 73 9.53 -8.74 13.06
N VAL A 74 9.87 -9.98 12.80
CA VAL A 74 9.23 -10.86 11.82
C VAL A 74 7.94 -11.51 12.36
N SER A 75 7.49 -11.08 13.53
CA SER A 75 6.32 -11.68 14.20
C SER A 75 4.99 -11.52 13.43
N SER A 76 5.02 -10.88 12.26
CA SER A 76 3.81 -10.71 11.48
C SER A 76 3.78 -11.67 10.28
N ALA A 77 3.18 -12.84 10.47
CA ALA A 77 2.63 -13.65 9.37
C ALA A 77 1.83 -12.77 8.37
N ASN A 78 1.40 -11.59 8.82
CA ASN A 78 0.68 -10.60 8.04
C ASN A 78 1.52 -9.94 6.93
N LEU A 79 2.86 -9.84 7.03
CA LEU A 79 3.65 -9.22 5.94
C LEU A 79 3.59 -10.05 4.66
N LEU A 80 3.79 -11.37 4.74
CA LEU A 80 3.71 -12.24 3.56
C LEU A 80 2.33 -12.23 2.90
N THR A 81 1.29 -12.06 3.69
CA THR A 81 -0.09 -12.06 3.19
C THR A 81 -0.51 -10.74 2.57
N ASN A 82 0.15 -9.63 2.91
CA ASN A 82 -0.22 -8.31 2.42
C ASN A 82 0.71 -7.78 1.32
N PHE A 83 1.90 -8.33 1.16
CA PHE A 83 2.77 -7.99 0.04
C PHE A 83 2.38 -8.82 -1.18
N ASP A 84 2.19 -8.17 -2.32
CA ASP A 84 1.96 -8.83 -3.60
C ASP A 84 3.31 -9.18 -4.24
N PHE A 85 4.12 -8.16 -4.49
CA PHE A 85 5.45 -8.31 -5.08
C PHE A 85 6.39 -7.18 -4.65
N ILE A 86 7.68 -7.44 -4.80
CA ILE A 86 8.75 -6.46 -4.61
C ILE A 86 9.58 -6.39 -5.89
N LEU A 87 9.78 -5.19 -6.39
CA LEU A 87 10.62 -4.88 -7.53
C LEU A 87 11.90 -4.24 -7.03
N TRP A 88 13.02 -4.73 -7.51
CA TRP A 88 14.31 -4.19 -7.18
C TRP A 88 15.13 -3.87 -8.43
N GLU A 89 15.58 -2.64 -8.49
CA GLU A 89 16.39 -2.11 -9.57
C GLU A 89 17.68 -1.54 -9.00
N ARG A 90 18.77 -1.70 -9.74
CA ARG A 90 20.07 -1.13 -9.42
C ARG A 90 20.55 -0.28 -10.57
N TYR A 91 20.89 0.94 -10.27
CA TYR A 91 21.39 1.93 -11.21
C TYR A 91 22.87 2.21 -10.93
N PRO A 92 23.74 2.28 -11.95
CA PRO A 92 25.11 2.71 -11.76
C PRO A 92 25.12 4.20 -11.41
N VAL A 93 25.99 4.59 -10.49
CA VAL A 93 26.14 5.98 -10.07
C VAL A 93 27.40 6.54 -10.72
N ASN A 94 27.31 7.71 -11.33
CA ASN A 94 28.44 8.40 -11.91
C ASN A 94 29.29 9.10 -10.83
N ASN A 95 30.46 9.61 -11.19
CA ASN A 95 31.37 10.31 -10.28
C ASN A 95 30.77 11.59 -9.64
N LEU A 96 29.62 12.05 -10.14
CA LEU A 96 28.86 13.19 -9.61
C LEU A 96 27.75 12.75 -8.64
N GLY A 97 27.66 11.46 -8.32
CA GLY A 97 26.62 10.90 -7.43
C GLY A 97 25.23 10.79 -8.09
N GLN A 98 25.15 10.93 -9.42
CA GLN A 98 23.88 10.84 -10.14
C GLN A 98 23.66 9.41 -10.67
N PRO A 99 22.44 8.86 -10.53
CA PRO A 99 22.12 7.55 -11.08
C PRO A 99 22.04 7.60 -12.62
N GLY A 100 22.48 6.53 -13.26
CA GLY A 100 22.34 6.32 -14.69
C GLY A 100 20.84 6.23 -15.11
N ALA A 101 20.60 6.45 -16.40
CA ALA A 101 19.25 6.41 -16.96
C ALA A 101 18.66 4.99 -17.02
N THR A 102 19.52 3.97 -17.13
CA THR A 102 19.10 2.56 -17.25
C THR A 102 19.64 1.72 -16.09
N PRO A 103 18.81 0.86 -15.52
CA PRO A 103 19.27 -0.06 -14.48
C PRO A 103 20.19 -1.13 -15.07
N THR A 104 21.27 -1.45 -14.39
CA THR A 104 22.16 -2.58 -14.72
C THR A 104 21.59 -3.91 -14.25
N PHE A 105 20.66 -3.87 -13.33
CA PHE A 105 20.09 -5.05 -12.72
C PHE A 105 18.62 -4.80 -12.38
N ARG A 106 17.75 -5.77 -12.72
CA ARG A 106 16.32 -5.76 -12.42
C ARG A 106 15.91 -7.13 -11.91
N ARG A 107 15.35 -7.19 -10.74
CA ARG A 107 14.84 -8.42 -10.15
C ARG A 107 13.46 -8.19 -9.54
N SER A 108 12.63 -9.21 -9.61
CA SER A 108 11.32 -9.24 -8.98
C SER A 108 11.21 -10.37 -7.98
N TYR A 109 10.48 -10.12 -6.93
CA TYR A 109 10.13 -11.08 -5.90
C TYR A 109 8.61 -11.08 -5.76
N ARG A 110 8.02 -12.24 -5.50
CA ARG A 110 6.57 -12.37 -5.30
C ARG A 110 6.26 -13.17 -4.05
N THR A 111 5.10 -12.94 -3.47
CA THR A 111 4.53 -13.83 -2.47
C THR A 111 3.73 -14.96 -3.13
N GLU A 112 3.39 -15.98 -2.37
CA GLU A 112 2.56 -17.10 -2.85
C GLU A 112 1.18 -16.64 -3.34
N LEU A 113 0.66 -15.58 -2.73
CA LEU A 113 -0.67 -15.01 -3.06
C LEU A 113 -0.70 -14.25 -4.39
N TRP A 114 0.46 -13.94 -4.96
CA TRP A 114 0.58 -13.31 -6.27
C TRP A 114 1.00 -14.34 -7.32
N ASN A 115 0.02 -14.84 -8.08
CA ASN A 115 0.27 -15.90 -9.07
C ASN A 115 0.64 -15.40 -10.48
N ASP A 116 0.62 -14.10 -10.72
CA ASP A 116 0.78 -13.55 -12.06
C ASP A 116 2.24 -13.21 -12.39
N SER A 117 3.07 -14.23 -12.42
CA SER A 117 4.51 -14.11 -12.75
C SER A 117 4.76 -13.51 -14.13
N ALA A 118 3.86 -13.77 -15.09
CA ALA A 118 3.96 -13.27 -16.45
C ALA A 118 3.93 -11.73 -16.50
N LYS A 119 3.13 -11.10 -15.64
CA LYS A 119 3.05 -9.64 -15.56
C LYS A 119 4.37 -8.99 -15.16
N LEU A 120 5.08 -9.57 -14.20
CA LEU A 120 6.38 -9.04 -13.76
C LEU A 120 7.46 -9.21 -14.84
N THR A 121 7.43 -10.33 -15.57
CA THR A 121 8.33 -10.57 -16.69
C THR A 121 8.06 -9.60 -17.84
N ALA A 122 6.80 -9.29 -18.12
CA ALA A 122 6.42 -8.32 -19.16
C ALA A 122 6.83 -6.88 -18.78
N LEU A 123 6.95 -6.55 -17.49
CA LEU A 123 7.56 -5.30 -17.02
C LEU A 123 9.09 -5.26 -17.20
N GLY A 124 9.72 -6.32 -17.74
CA GLY A 124 11.15 -6.40 -17.99
C GLY A 124 11.97 -6.80 -16.77
N TYR A 125 11.35 -7.45 -15.78
CA TYR A 125 12.08 -8.03 -14.65
C TYR A 125 12.43 -9.50 -14.91
N SER A 126 13.44 -10.01 -14.22
CA SER A 126 13.74 -11.44 -14.22
C SER A 126 12.56 -12.26 -13.69
N SER A 127 12.55 -13.56 -13.97
CA SER A 127 11.56 -14.48 -13.39
C SER A 127 11.47 -14.29 -11.88
N PRO A 128 10.26 -14.06 -11.34
CA PRO A 128 10.10 -13.67 -9.95
C PRO A 128 10.49 -14.79 -8.98
N ILE A 129 11.23 -14.42 -7.94
CA ILE A 129 11.63 -15.32 -6.86
C ILE A 129 10.53 -15.34 -5.81
N LEU A 130 10.16 -16.53 -5.34
CA LEU A 130 9.14 -16.68 -4.31
C LEU A 130 9.70 -16.28 -2.93
N LEU A 131 9.00 -15.38 -2.26
CA LEU A 131 9.24 -15.01 -0.87
C LEU A 131 8.50 -15.98 0.04
N THR A 132 9.25 -16.66 0.89
CA THR A 132 8.74 -17.69 1.81
C THR A 132 8.78 -17.24 3.27
N ASN A 133 9.47 -16.15 3.57
CA ASN A 133 9.67 -15.66 4.92
C ASN A 133 9.52 -14.14 4.98
N ALA A 134 8.87 -13.63 6.02
CA ALA A 134 8.73 -12.21 6.26
C ALA A 134 10.09 -11.49 6.48
N ALA A 135 11.11 -12.19 6.99
CA ALA A 135 12.46 -11.66 7.11
C ALA A 135 13.06 -11.27 5.74
N GLN A 136 12.72 -12.00 4.68
CA GLN A 136 13.14 -11.66 3.32
C GLN A 136 12.54 -10.35 2.85
N ILE A 137 11.26 -10.09 3.20
CA ILE A 137 10.58 -8.82 2.91
C ILE A 137 11.27 -7.67 3.63
N VAL A 138 11.52 -7.84 4.94
CA VAL A 138 12.21 -6.84 5.76
C VAL A 138 13.61 -6.56 5.19
N ALA A 139 14.37 -7.59 4.86
CA ALA A 139 15.70 -7.45 4.29
C ALA A 139 15.71 -6.67 2.96
N LEU A 140 14.79 -6.98 2.05
CA LEU A 140 14.65 -6.26 0.78
C LEU A 140 14.21 -4.80 1.00
N MET A 141 13.27 -4.57 1.92
CA MET A 141 12.74 -3.23 2.22
C MET A 141 13.71 -2.36 3.03
N THR A 142 14.73 -2.95 3.64
CA THR A 142 15.78 -2.24 4.37
C THR A 142 17.13 -2.22 3.63
N ALA A 143 17.11 -2.53 2.33
CA ALA A 143 18.30 -2.42 1.50
C ALA A 143 18.77 -0.94 1.44
N PRO A 144 20.07 -0.67 1.62
CA PRO A 144 20.60 0.69 1.58
C PRO A 144 20.43 1.30 0.18
N ARG A 145 20.11 2.58 0.15
CA ARG A 145 19.93 3.32 -1.11
C ARG A 145 21.19 3.31 -1.96
N TYR A 146 22.33 3.47 -1.34
CA TYR A 146 23.63 3.46 -2.03
C TYR A 146 24.49 2.31 -1.54
N VAL A 147 25.17 1.64 -2.47
CA VAL A 147 26.06 0.54 -2.16
C VAL A 147 27.25 0.58 -3.12
N THR A 148 28.44 0.34 -2.58
CA THR A 148 29.67 0.17 -3.38
C THR A 148 29.92 -1.31 -3.57
N VAL A 149 30.07 -1.75 -4.81
CA VAL A 149 30.41 -3.13 -5.15
C VAL A 149 31.68 -3.12 -6.01
N GLY A 150 32.76 -3.65 -5.47
CA GLY A 150 34.08 -3.49 -6.07
C GLY A 150 34.50 -2.01 -6.13
N ASN A 151 34.75 -1.49 -7.32
CA ASN A 151 35.12 -0.08 -7.55
C ASN A 151 33.97 0.76 -8.11
N SER A 152 32.75 0.27 -8.05
CA SER A 152 31.59 0.96 -8.65
C SER A 152 30.53 1.23 -7.62
N ASP A 153 29.99 2.44 -7.65
CA ASP A 153 28.87 2.85 -6.81
C ASP A 153 27.55 2.62 -7.53
N PHE A 154 26.58 2.16 -6.77
CA PHE A 154 25.24 1.86 -7.27
C PHE A 154 24.17 2.47 -6.37
N GLN A 155 23.07 2.84 -7.00
CA GLN A 155 21.83 3.19 -6.30
C GLN A 155 20.83 2.04 -6.42
N ASN A 156 20.35 1.55 -5.30
CA ASN A 156 19.25 0.61 -5.22
C ASN A 156 17.92 1.35 -5.16
N VAL A 157 16.96 0.89 -5.94
CA VAL A 157 15.57 1.34 -5.91
C VAL A 157 14.69 0.13 -5.66
N VAL A 158 14.05 0.10 -4.51
CA VAL A 158 13.12 -0.96 -4.12
C VAL A 158 11.71 -0.39 -4.15
N ARG A 159 10.78 -1.13 -4.74
CA ARG A 159 9.35 -0.79 -4.79
C ARG A 159 8.53 -2.01 -4.47
N ALA A 160 7.67 -1.92 -3.50
CA ALA A 160 6.80 -3.01 -3.11
C ALA A 160 5.33 -2.64 -3.33
N GLN A 161 4.58 -3.52 -3.96
CA GLN A 161 3.12 -3.40 -3.98
C GLN A 161 2.56 -4.11 -2.76
N VAL A 162 1.79 -3.36 -1.99
CA VAL A 162 1.21 -3.82 -0.72
C VAL A 162 -0.30 -3.64 -0.77
N ARG A 163 -1.01 -4.64 -0.25
CA ARG A 163 -2.45 -4.57 0.04
C ARG A 163 -2.66 -3.98 1.42
N ALA A 164 -3.76 -3.27 1.61
CA ALA A 164 -4.09 -2.69 2.90
C ALA A 164 -3.98 -3.72 4.03
N ILE A 165 -3.27 -3.35 5.08
CA ILE A 165 -3.04 -4.15 6.29
C ILE A 165 -4.15 -3.87 7.30
N SER A 166 -4.60 -2.62 7.34
CA SER A 166 -5.61 -2.13 8.28
C SER A 166 -6.91 -1.74 7.57
N GLY A 167 -8.00 -1.70 8.31
CA GLY A 167 -9.30 -1.21 7.86
C GLY A 167 -10.24 -2.28 7.30
N ALA A 168 -11.43 -1.87 6.90
CA ALA A 168 -12.49 -2.75 6.41
C ALA A 168 -12.26 -3.31 5.00
N LEU A 169 -11.21 -2.84 4.31
CA LEU A 169 -10.77 -3.34 3.01
C LEU A 169 -9.59 -4.34 3.13
N THR A 170 -9.24 -4.74 4.35
CA THR A 170 -8.38 -5.89 4.59
C THR A 170 -9.17 -7.15 4.28
N GLU A 171 -9.36 -7.44 3.02
CA GLU A 171 -9.79 -8.77 2.66
C GLU A 171 -8.63 -9.71 2.98
N LYS A 172 -8.87 -10.57 3.98
CA LYS A 172 -7.95 -11.66 4.27
C LYS A 172 -7.72 -12.39 2.96
N PRO A 173 -6.47 -12.54 2.51
CA PRO A 173 -6.19 -13.34 1.35
C PRO A 173 -6.74 -14.73 1.66
N ILE A 174 -7.70 -15.14 0.89
CA ILE A 174 -8.21 -16.50 0.99
C ILE A 174 -7.07 -17.37 0.50
N ALA A 175 -6.66 -18.31 1.34
CA ALA A 175 -5.66 -19.30 0.99
C ALA A 175 -5.96 -19.84 -0.42
N PRO A 176 -4.96 -20.03 -1.26
CA PRO A 176 -5.18 -20.57 -2.59
C PRO A 176 -6.00 -21.84 -2.43
N PHE A 177 -7.10 -21.93 -3.16
CA PHE A 177 -7.93 -23.14 -3.10
C PHE A 177 -7.07 -24.33 -3.49
N PRO A 178 -7.07 -25.43 -2.74
CA PRO A 178 -6.17 -26.55 -2.94
C PRO A 178 -6.27 -27.19 -4.33
N ASN A 179 -7.22 -26.81 -5.16
CA ASN A 179 -7.47 -27.38 -6.48
C ASN A 179 -7.34 -26.41 -7.65
N GLY A 180 -6.70 -25.26 -7.48
CA GLY A 180 -6.17 -24.44 -8.61
C GLY A 180 -7.19 -23.83 -9.59
N ALA A 181 -8.46 -24.07 -9.49
CA ALA A 181 -9.45 -23.51 -10.38
C ALA A 181 -10.81 -23.49 -9.72
N GLY A 182 -11.22 -22.36 -9.20
CA GLY A 182 -12.57 -22.23 -8.69
C GLY A 182 -12.86 -20.87 -8.08
N ALA A 183 -14.07 -20.39 -8.31
CA ALA A 183 -14.63 -19.31 -7.54
C ALA A 183 -14.80 -19.76 -6.08
N GLY A 184 -14.57 -18.85 -5.13
CA GLY A 184 -14.84 -19.12 -3.72
C GLY A 184 -16.32 -19.38 -3.44
N PRO A 185 -16.68 -19.62 -2.17
CA PRO A 185 -18.07 -19.82 -1.77
C PRO A 185 -19.02 -18.69 -2.16
N ASP A 186 -18.47 -17.49 -2.41
CA ASP A 186 -19.15 -16.28 -2.87
C ASP A 186 -19.20 -16.14 -4.41
N GLY A 187 -18.72 -17.13 -5.15
CA GLY A 187 -18.70 -17.13 -6.61
C GLY A 187 -17.65 -16.23 -7.27
N LEU A 188 -16.78 -15.57 -6.51
CA LEU A 188 -15.74 -14.68 -7.02
C LEU A 188 -14.43 -15.44 -7.23
N THR A 189 -13.77 -15.20 -8.36
CA THR A 189 -12.41 -15.71 -8.62
C THR A 189 -11.38 -14.92 -7.81
N LEU A 190 -10.18 -15.49 -7.61
CA LEU A 190 -9.09 -14.82 -6.91
C LEU A 190 -8.76 -13.45 -7.56
N ASP A 191 -8.77 -13.38 -8.90
CA ASP A 191 -8.51 -12.14 -9.63
C ASP A 191 -9.58 -11.08 -9.35
N GLN A 192 -10.85 -11.45 -9.34
CA GLN A 192 -11.94 -10.52 -9.02
C GLN A 192 -11.84 -9.98 -7.59
N ARG A 193 -11.48 -10.82 -6.63
CA ARG A 193 -11.27 -10.40 -5.23
C ARG A 193 -10.06 -9.47 -5.08
N THR A 194 -8.99 -9.73 -5.84
CA THR A 194 -7.81 -8.88 -5.80
C THR A 194 -8.04 -7.51 -6.43
N GLU A 195 -9.01 -7.36 -7.34
CA GLU A 195 -9.37 -6.06 -7.90
C GLU A 195 -10.04 -5.12 -6.89
N PHE A 196 -10.74 -5.64 -5.89
CA PHE A 196 -11.43 -4.84 -4.87
C PHE A 196 -10.54 -4.42 -3.70
N SER A 197 -9.35 -5.02 -3.56
CA SER A 197 -8.45 -4.66 -2.46
C SER A 197 -7.76 -3.31 -2.71
N PHE A 198 -7.75 -2.47 -1.68
CA PHE A 198 -6.99 -1.22 -1.74
C PHE A 198 -5.48 -1.54 -1.76
N ARG A 199 -4.79 -1.03 -2.77
CA ARG A 199 -3.36 -1.26 -2.99
C ARG A 199 -2.61 0.04 -3.07
N TYR A 200 -1.39 0.00 -2.54
CA TYR A 200 -0.47 1.12 -2.61
C TYR A 200 0.96 0.63 -2.88
N LEU A 201 1.77 1.52 -3.40
CA LEU A 201 3.18 1.30 -3.66
C LEU A 201 3.99 1.87 -2.51
N VAL A 202 4.87 1.07 -1.95
CA VAL A 202 5.83 1.47 -0.92
C VAL A 202 7.22 1.51 -1.52
N THR A 203 7.88 2.65 -1.39
CA THR A 203 9.28 2.81 -1.78
C THR A 203 10.07 3.14 -0.52
N PRO A 204 10.84 2.19 0.02
CA PRO A 204 11.72 2.42 1.15
C PRO A 204 13.03 3.05 0.67
N GLU A 205 13.60 3.89 1.49
CA GLU A 205 14.95 4.42 1.31
C GLU A 205 15.67 4.38 2.65
N LEU A 206 16.77 3.66 2.71
CA LEU A 206 17.66 3.63 3.86
C LEU A 206 18.95 4.39 3.53
N THR A 207 19.21 5.47 4.27
CA THR A 207 20.38 6.31 4.07
C THR A 207 21.15 6.50 5.37
N PRO A 208 22.49 6.51 5.35
CA PRO A 208 23.26 6.79 6.55
C PRO A 208 23.02 8.23 7.01
N VAL A 209 22.93 8.44 8.30
CA VAL A 209 22.83 9.77 8.89
C VAL A 209 24.22 10.39 8.93
N ALA A 210 24.38 11.56 8.29
CA ALA A 210 25.61 12.31 8.37
C ALA A 210 25.71 12.95 9.77
N ILE A 211 26.65 12.48 10.58
CA ILE A 211 26.97 13.07 11.89
C ILE A 211 28.19 13.97 11.68
N ALA A 212 28.04 15.26 12.01
CA ALA A 212 29.16 16.18 11.99
C ALA A 212 30.19 15.74 13.07
N PRO A 213 31.46 15.43 12.71
CA PRO A 213 32.46 15.06 13.71
C PRO A 213 32.77 16.25 14.62
N GLU A 214 32.68 16.06 15.92
CA GLU A 214 33.34 16.97 16.84
C GLU A 214 34.86 16.86 16.66
N ALA A 215 35.56 17.98 16.83
CA ALA A 215 36.97 18.15 16.43
C ALA A 215 37.97 17.10 16.99
N ASN A 216 37.59 16.29 17.97
CA ASN A 216 38.46 15.33 18.64
C ASN A 216 38.04 13.85 18.50
N SER A 217 37.03 13.51 17.70
CA SER A 217 36.46 12.14 17.68
C SER A 217 36.04 11.64 16.29
N LEU A 218 36.86 11.93 15.28
CA LEU A 218 36.60 11.50 13.89
C LEU A 218 36.31 9.98 13.77
N SER A 219 37.06 9.15 14.49
CA SER A 219 36.89 7.69 14.47
C SER A 219 35.53 7.24 15.09
N GLN A 220 35.13 7.89 16.18
CA GLN A 220 33.85 7.61 16.83
C GLN A 220 32.65 8.10 15.97
N ALA A 221 32.78 9.29 15.35
CA ALA A 221 31.76 9.83 14.46
C ALA A 221 31.53 8.93 13.23
N VAL A 222 32.61 8.40 12.63
CA VAL A 222 32.52 7.45 11.51
C VAL A 222 31.87 6.13 11.94
N ALA A 223 32.29 5.57 13.09
CA ALA A 223 31.71 4.33 13.62
C ALA A 223 30.21 4.50 13.96
N THR A 224 29.82 5.65 14.52
CA THR A 224 28.42 5.95 14.85
C THR A 224 27.59 6.18 13.58
N ALA A 225 28.14 6.87 12.59
CA ALA A 225 27.48 7.08 11.30
C ALA A 225 27.19 5.77 10.55
N GLN A 226 28.01 4.73 10.77
CA GLN A 226 27.78 3.39 10.20
C GLN A 226 26.63 2.64 10.91
N GLN A 227 26.22 3.03 12.09
CA GLN A 227 25.21 2.36 12.89
C GLN A 227 23.86 3.10 12.90
N ILE A 228 23.82 4.36 12.48
CA ILE A 228 22.61 5.17 12.48
C ILE A 228 22.20 5.45 11.04
N HIS A 229 20.98 5.04 10.72
CA HIS A 229 20.41 5.24 9.39
C HIS A 229 19.05 5.93 9.50
N GLU A 230 18.72 6.74 8.53
CA GLU A 230 17.37 7.24 8.32
C GLU A 230 16.64 6.29 7.39
N LEU A 231 15.55 5.72 7.89
CA LEU A 231 14.60 4.94 7.09
C LEU A 231 13.45 5.86 6.68
N SER A 232 13.28 6.05 5.40
CA SER A 232 12.18 6.78 4.79
C SER A 232 11.29 5.83 4.00
N LEU A 233 9.98 5.87 4.25
CA LEU A 233 8.98 5.13 3.50
C LEU A 233 8.11 6.11 2.71
N THR A 234 8.18 6.05 1.40
CA THR A 234 7.25 6.77 0.52
C THR A 234 6.14 5.84 0.12
N ILE A 235 4.90 6.17 0.50
CA ILE A 235 3.69 5.44 0.12
C ILE A 235 2.94 6.25 -0.92
N GLN A 236 2.58 5.64 -2.04
CA GLN A 236 1.86 6.26 -3.16
C GLN A 236 0.62 5.43 -3.52
N TRP A 237 -0.52 6.11 -3.77
CA TRP A 237 -1.78 5.46 -4.11
C TRP A 237 -2.68 6.30 -4.99
N PRO A 238 -3.70 5.70 -5.62
CA PRO A 238 -3.90 4.27 -5.81
C PRO A 238 -2.86 3.67 -6.76
N VAL A 239 -2.68 2.35 -6.70
CA VAL A 239 -1.81 1.61 -7.61
C VAL A 239 -2.66 0.71 -8.49
N ALA A 240 -2.40 0.75 -9.80
CA ALA A 240 -3.02 -0.14 -10.77
C ALA A 240 -1.96 -0.69 -11.72
N LEU A 241 -1.95 -2.01 -11.87
CA LEU A 241 -1.27 -2.67 -12.97
C LEU A 241 -2.23 -2.59 -14.18
N ARG A 242 -1.93 -1.75 -15.14
CA ARG A 242 -2.69 -1.65 -16.38
C ARG A 242 -1.91 -2.32 -17.50
N PHE A 243 -2.57 -3.26 -18.14
CA PHE A 243 -2.11 -3.86 -19.37
C PHE A 243 -2.53 -2.95 -20.52
N ASP A 244 -1.59 -2.24 -21.09
CA ASP A 244 -1.76 -1.63 -22.41
C ASP A 244 -1.23 -2.63 -23.43
N GLN A 245 -1.88 -2.78 -24.58
CA GLN A 245 -1.70 -3.89 -25.53
C GLN A 245 -0.24 -4.19 -25.94
N THR A 246 0.70 -3.34 -25.58
CA THR A 246 2.12 -3.48 -25.98
C THR A 246 3.12 -3.36 -24.83
N VAL A 247 2.81 -2.71 -23.72
CA VAL A 247 3.74 -2.52 -22.60
C VAL A 247 2.97 -2.48 -21.28
N GLU A 248 3.29 -3.38 -20.39
CA GLU A 248 2.81 -3.31 -19.02
C GLU A 248 3.44 -2.11 -18.30
N LYS A 249 2.63 -1.28 -17.69
CA LYS A 249 3.09 -0.14 -16.90
C LYS A 249 2.43 -0.16 -15.53
N LEU A 250 3.27 -0.12 -14.50
CA LEU A 250 2.82 0.17 -13.16
C LEU A 250 2.38 1.64 -13.11
N ARG A 251 1.08 1.89 -13.06
CA ARG A 251 0.53 3.23 -12.86
C ARG A 251 0.32 3.50 -11.38
N VAL A 252 0.94 4.56 -10.91
CA VAL A 252 0.84 5.01 -9.53
C VAL A 252 0.09 6.33 -9.53
N GLY A 253 -0.88 6.46 -8.62
CA GLY A 253 -1.63 7.69 -8.44
C GLY A 253 -0.79 8.85 -7.89
N HIS A 254 -1.39 10.01 -7.80
CA HIS A 254 -0.72 11.24 -7.37
C HIS A 254 -0.66 11.39 -5.85
N ASN A 255 -1.48 10.65 -5.11
CA ASN A 255 -1.49 10.73 -3.66
C ASN A 255 -0.18 10.13 -3.12
N ARG A 256 0.48 10.88 -2.23
CA ARG A 256 1.78 10.50 -1.67
C ARG A 256 1.86 10.88 -0.20
N ARG A 257 2.40 9.98 0.61
CA ARG A 257 2.76 10.24 2.00
C ARG A 257 4.15 9.68 2.30
N VAL A 258 4.91 10.41 3.11
CA VAL A 258 6.27 10.02 3.47
C VAL A 258 6.36 9.90 4.98
N TYR A 259 6.88 8.78 5.45
CA TYR A 259 7.18 8.49 6.85
C TYR A 259 8.69 8.36 7.02
N ARG A 260 9.23 8.92 8.08
CA ARG A 260 10.66 8.87 8.36
C ARG A 260 10.90 8.47 9.81
N THR A 261 11.93 7.67 10.03
CA THR A 261 12.40 7.31 11.35
C THR A 261 13.90 7.06 11.32
N GLN A 262 14.54 7.21 12.47
CA GLN A 262 15.92 6.77 12.64
C GLN A 262 15.92 5.31 13.12
N VAL A 263 16.84 4.53 12.57
CA VAL A 263 17.04 3.12 12.90
C VAL A 263 18.49 2.90 13.28
N PHE A 264 18.69 2.03 14.27
CA PHE A 264 20.00 1.71 14.83
C PHE A 264 20.32 0.24 14.57
N GLY A 265 21.40 -0.03 13.87
CA GLY A 265 21.81 -1.40 13.56
C GLY A 265 22.94 -1.47 12.55
N GLN A 266 23.28 -2.66 12.16
CA GLN A 266 24.36 -2.92 11.22
C GLN A 266 23.83 -3.33 9.83
N LEU A 267 24.60 -3.01 8.80
CA LEU A 267 24.36 -3.51 7.45
C LEU A 267 25.06 -4.86 7.28
N MET A 268 24.28 -5.91 7.09
CA MET A 268 24.77 -7.26 6.84
C MET A 268 24.55 -7.66 5.38
N ASP A 269 25.39 -8.56 4.89
CA ASP A 269 25.22 -9.09 3.53
C ASP A 269 23.96 -9.95 3.42
N LEU A 270 23.22 -9.77 2.33
CA LEU A 270 21.92 -10.41 2.12
C LEU A 270 22.05 -11.93 1.88
N ASP A 271 23.24 -12.41 1.59
CA ASP A 271 23.56 -13.83 1.41
C ASP A 271 23.74 -14.60 2.72
N SER A 272 23.52 -13.95 3.89
CA SER A 272 23.57 -14.64 5.17
C SER A 272 22.51 -15.74 5.24
N GLN A 273 22.84 -16.86 5.85
CA GLN A 273 21.98 -18.04 5.96
C GLN A 273 20.61 -17.75 6.61
N ASP A 274 20.51 -16.66 7.37
CA ASP A 274 19.32 -16.27 8.09
C ASP A 274 18.18 -15.75 7.21
N VAL A 275 18.49 -15.26 6.01
CA VAL A 275 17.48 -14.63 5.12
C VAL A 275 17.12 -15.53 3.94
N GLY A 276 17.81 -16.65 3.77
CA GLY A 276 17.61 -17.57 2.65
C GLY A 276 18.16 -17.03 1.32
N HIS A 277 18.19 -17.89 0.31
CA HIS A 277 18.74 -17.56 -1.00
C HIS A 277 17.80 -16.62 -1.78
N LEU A 278 17.93 -15.31 -1.59
CA LEU A 278 17.24 -14.31 -2.43
C LEU A 278 17.89 -14.17 -3.82
N GLY A 279 18.74 -15.13 -4.21
CA GLY A 279 19.43 -15.12 -5.50
C GLY A 279 20.41 -13.95 -5.64
N ALA A 280 20.92 -13.47 -4.53
CA ALA A 280 21.73 -12.26 -4.43
C ALA A 280 23.23 -12.54 -4.38
N ALA A 281 23.62 -13.82 -4.50
CA ALA A 281 25.02 -14.23 -4.47
C ALA A 281 25.89 -13.42 -5.45
N GLY A 282 26.94 -12.82 -4.92
CA GLY A 282 27.87 -12.00 -5.69
C GLY A 282 27.41 -10.59 -6.06
N LEU A 283 26.22 -10.17 -5.67
CA LEU A 283 25.70 -8.84 -5.98
C LEU A 283 26.03 -7.78 -4.91
N GLY A 284 26.72 -8.16 -3.81
CA GLY A 284 27.08 -7.23 -2.74
C GLY A 284 25.88 -6.51 -2.13
N LEU A 285 24.79 -7.25 -1.94
CA LEU A 285 23.59 -6.72 -1.36
C LEU A 285 23.66 -6.74 0.15
N LYS A 286 23.27 -5.62 0.72
CA LYS A 286 23.23 -5.45 2.17
C LYS A 286 21.81 -5.16 2.61
N HIS A 287 21.47 -5.63 3.78
CA HIS A 287 20.22 -5.29 4.48
C HIS A 287 20.56 -4.80 5.89
N PHE A 288 19.66 -4.05 6.44
CA PHE A 288 19.76 -3.55 7.79
C PHE A 288 19.31 -4.61 8.80
N THR A 289 20.14 -4.87 9.80
CA THR A 289 19.78 -5.71 10.94
C THR A 289 19.73 -4.82 12.18
N PRO A 290 18.55 -4.67 12.82
CA PRO A 290 18.45 -3.86 14.02
C PRO A 290 19.28 -4.47 15.16
N ASN A 291 19.95 -3.63 15.94
CA ASN A 291 20.57 -4.09 17.17
C ASN A 291 19.45 -4.52 18.13
N SER A 292 19.54 -5.75 18.63
CA SER A 292 18.67 -6.18 19.75
C SER A 292 19.02 -5.34 20.96
N LEU A 293 18.08 -4.54 21.41
CA LEU A 293 18.17 -3.80 22.68
C LEU A 293 18.05 -4.77 23.85
#